data_a38896cb56a9f46c9e4348498bde7df9
#
_entry.id   a38896cb56a9f46c9e4348498bde7df9
#
_cell.length_a   1.000
_cell.length_b   1.000
_cell.length_c   1.000
_cell.angle_alpha   90.00
_cell.angle_beta   90.00
_cell.angle_gamma   90.00
#
_symmetry.space_group_name_H-M   'P 1'
#
loop_
_entity.id
_entity.type
_entity.pdbx_description
1 polymer ?
#
loop_
_entity_poly.entity_id
_entity_poly.type
_entity_poly.pdbx_seq_one_letter_code
_entity_poly.pdbx_strand_id
1 'polypeptide(L)'
;MAGKTYGLLGCGRIGIHTAEAAKALGMHVIAYDRYPSQAAKDLGVEFVELDDLFARSDVLGLQMPLMDFNTGIINKENIAKMKDGVIIINNSRGQMVVEQDLADALNSGKVACAGLDVVSTEPIRADNPLLKAKNCIITPHMSWGSRSSRQRIMDCTVENVRAFLAGQPQNVVNK
;
A
#
# COMPACT_ATOMS: atom_id res chain seq x y z
N MET A 1 9.88 -13.46 9.33
CA MET A 1 8.74 -12.51 9.46
C MET A 1 8.21 -12.45 10.90
N ALA A 2 8.13 -13.60 11.59
CA ALA A 2 7.63 -13.64 12.97
C ALA A 2 8.39 -12.67 13.90
N GLY A 3 7.67 -11.98 14.78
CA GLY A 3 8.20 -10.97 15.71
C GLY A 3 8.54 -9.60 15.08
N LYS A 4 8.42 -9.45 13.75
CA LYS A 4 8.60 -8.17 13.06
C LYS A 4 7.30 -7.37 13.05
N THR A 5 7.41 -6.04 12.90
CA THR A 5 6.26 -5.13 12.82
C THR A 5 5.93 -4.82 11.37
N TYR A 6 4.67 -5.09 10.99
CA TYR A 6 4.09 -4.64 9.73
C TYR A 6 3.29 -3.35 9.97
N GLY A 7 3.75 -2.25 9.42
CA GLY A 7 3.06 -0.97 9.45
C GLY A 7 2.15 -0.81 8.22
N LEU A 8 0.91 -0.42 8.44
CA LEU A 8 -0.07 -0.14 7.40
C LEU A 8 -0.35 1.36 7.33
N LEU A 9 0.03 1.99 6.24
CA LEU A 9 -0.42 3.34 5.91
C LEU A 9 -1.78 3.22 5.21
N GLY A 10 -2.85 3.26 6.00
CA GLY A 10 -4.22 2.94 5.61
C GLY A 10 -4.63 1.51 6.00
N CYS A 11 -5.75 1.38 6.72
CA CYS A 11 -6.30 0.10 7.16
C CYS A 11 -7.80 -0.01 6.83
N GLY A 12 -8.12 0.25 5.55
CA GLY A 12 -9.43 -0.02 4.97
C GLY A 12 -9.63 -1.50 4.63
N ARG A 13 -10.58 -1.82 3.75
CA ARG A 13 -10.89 -3.23 3.37
C ARG A 13 -9.66 -4.03 2.94
N ILE A 14 -8.78 -3.45 2.11
CA ILE A 14 -7.56 -4.14 1.66
C ILE A 14 -6.55 -4.25 2.80
N GLY A 15 -6.36 -3.18 3.57
CA GLY A 15 -5.45 -3.16 4.72
C GLY A 15 -5.79 -4.20 5.78
N ILE A 16 -7.09 -4.45 6.04
CA ILE A 16 -7.55 -5.50 6.97
C ILE A 16 -7.09 -6.88 6.50
N HIS A 17 -7.28 -7.22 5.22
CA HIS A 17 -6.82 -8.51 4.69
C HIS A 17 -5.29 -8.63 4.68
N THR A 18 -4.58 -7.53 4.47
CA THR A 18 -3.12 -7.50 4.63
C THR A 18 -2.71 -7.74 6.09
N ALA A 19 -3.45 -7.14 7.04
CA ALA A 19 -3.24 -7.34 8.47
C ALA A 19 -3.48 -8.81 8.88
N GLU A 20 -4.56 -9.44 8.39
CA GLU A 20 -4.85 -10.87 8.61
C GLU A 20 -3.68 -11.74 8.17
N ALA A 21 -3.18 -11.51 6.95
CA ALA A 21 -2.05 -12.25 6.41
C ALA A 21 -0.75 -12.02 7.21
N ALA A 22 -0.44 -10.77 7.57
CA ALA A 22 0.74 -10.44 8.35
C ALA A 22 0.70 -11.08 9.75
N LYS A 23 -0.47 -11.06 10.41
CA LYS A 23 -0.67 -11.72 11.73
C LYS A 23 -0.54 -13.23 11.61
N ALA A 24 -1.05 -13.86 10.55
CA ALA A 24 -0.89 -15.29 10.30
C ALA A 24 0.59 -15.69 10.13
N LEU A 25 1.44 -14.76 9.67
CA LEU A 25 2.89 -14.92 9.58
C LEU A 25 3.62 -14.59 10.90
N GLY A 26 2.89 -14.34 11.99
CA GLY A 26 3.45 -14.04 13.31
C GLY A 26 3.99 -12.61 13.46
N MET A 27 3.55 -11.68 12.63
CA MET A 27 3.95 -10.27 12.73
C MET A 27 3.05 -9.48 13.70
N HIS A 28 3.62 -8.44 14.32
CA HIS A 28 2.84 -7.39 14.96
C HIS A 28 2.32 -6.44 13.89
N VAL A 29 1.06 -6.05 13.96
CA VAL A 29 0.46 -5.14 12.97
C VAL A 29 0.07 -3.84 13.64
N ILE A 30 0.64 -2.73 13.14
CA ILE A 30 0.28 -1.36 13.51
C ILE A 30 -0.25 -0.64 12.29
N ALA A 31 -1.11 0.36 12.46
CA ALA A 31 -1.68 1.11 11.35
C ALA A 31 -1.86 2.59 11.69
N TYR A 32 -1.70 3.44 10.68
CA TYR A 32 -2.21 4.80 10.68
C TYR A 32 -3.39 4.89 9.71
N ASP A 33 -4.52 5.36 10.19
CA ASP A 33 -5.68 5.65 9.37
C ASP A 33 -6.47 6.82 9.98
N ARG A 34 -7.00 7.71 9.14
CA ARG A 34 -7.84 8.83 9.61
C ARG A 34 -9.17 8.36 10.18
N TYR A 35 -9.62 7.17 9.76
CA TYR A 35 -10.91 6.59 10.14
C TYR A 35 -10.73 5.13 10.58
N PRO A 36 -10.14 4.89 11.77
CA PRO A 36 -9.91 3.55 12.28
C PRO A 36 -11.20 2.73 12.36
N SER A 37 -11.28 1.62 11.62
CA SER A 37 -12.47 0.78 11.60
C SER A 37 -12.52 -0.17 12.81
N GLN A 38 -13.73 -0.49 13.27
CA GLN A 38 -13.92 -1.46 14.36
C GLN A 38 -13.39 -2.85 13.96
N ALA A 39 -13.64 -3.29 12.73
CA ALA A 39 -13.15 -4.58 12.24
C ALA A 39 -11.63 -4.73 12.33
N ALA A 40 -10.86 -3.65 12.05
CA ALA A 40 -9.42 -3.68 12.22
C ALA A 40 -8.99 -3.74 13.70
N LYS A 41 -9.72 -3.05 14.59
CA LYS A 41 -9.49 -3.11 16.04
C LYS A 41 -9.79 -4.51 16.59
N ASP A 42 -10.89 -5.11 16.17
CA ASP A 42 -11.29 -6.47 16.58
C ASP A 42 -10.29 -7.53 16.11
N LEU A 43 -9.64 -7.29 14.96
CA LEU A 43 -8.52 -8.10 14.51
C LEU A 43 -7.25 -7.91 15.34
N GLY A 44 -7.21 -6.92 16.25
CA GLY A 44 -6.06 -6.58 17.08
C GLY A 44 -4.99 -5.81 16.34
N VAL A 45 -5.38 -4.93 15.40
CA VAL A 45 -4.50 -3.93 14.80
C VAL A 45 -4.36 -2.76 15.77
N GLU A 46 -3.13 -2.41 16.13
CA GLU A 46 -2.83 -1.23 16.94
C GLU A 46 -2.82 0.02 16.05
N PHE A 47 -3.68 0.99 16.32
CA PHE A 47 -3.65 2.27 15.64
C PHE A 47 -2.69 3.24 16.32
N VAL A 48 -1.82 3.86 15.53
CA VAL A 48 -0.74 4.75 16.00
C VAL A 48 -0.71 6.05 15.19
N GLU A 49 -0.01 7.06 15.69
CA GLU A 49 0.28 8.26 14.92
C GLU A 49 1.29 7.99 13.79
N LEU A 50 1.33 8.87 12.80
CA LEU A 50 2.11 8.67 11.57
C LEU A 50 3.61 8.51 11.84
N ASP A 51 4.18 9.31 12.74
CA ASP A 51 5.59 9.24 13.08
C ASP A 51 5.94 7.93 13.81
N ASP A 52 5.04 7.44 14.67
CA ASP A 52 5.18 6.13 15.31
C ASP A 52 5.09 4.98 14.30
N LEU A 53 4.19 5.10 13.31
CA LEU A 53 4.11 4.14 12.22
C LEU A 53 5.46 4.02 11.51
N PHE A 54 6.07 5.14 11.14
CA PHE A 54 7.39 5.14 10.48
C PHE A 54 8.48 4.57 11.39
N ALA A 55 8.57 5.03 12.62
CA ALA A 55 9.62 4.62 13.54
C ALA A 55 9.57 3.15 13.95
N ARG A 56 8.39 2.54 13.96
CA ARG A 56 8.20 1.17 14.50
C ARG A 56 8.11 0.10 13.43
N SER A 57 7.89 0.45 12.15
CA SER A 57 7.71 -0.50 11.06
C SER A 57 9.02 -1.15 10.63
N ASP A 58 9.06 -2.49 10.55
CA ASP A 58 10.08 -3.25 9.83
C ASP A 58 9.68 -3.42 8.35
N VAL A 59 8.38 -3.52 8.09
CA VAL A 59 7.78 -3.50 6.75
C VAL A 59 6.69 -2.44 6.75
N LEU A 60 6.70 -1.53 5.79
CA LEU A 60 5.69 -0.48 5.61
C LEU A 60 4.92 -0.74 4.32
N GLY A 61 3.62 -1.01 4.44
CA GLY A 61 2.69 -1.17 3.31
C GLY A 61 1.82 0.06 3.11
N LEU A 62 1.77 0.58 1.88
CA LEU A 62 0.93 1.72 1.51
C LEU A 62 -0.42 1.19 0.99
N GLN A 63 -1.49 1.40 1.77
CA GLN A 63 -2.82 0.80 1.54
C GLN A 63 -3.96 1.83 1.52
N MET A 64 -3.64 3.12 1.41
CA MET A 64 -4.67 4.16 1.36
C MET A 64 -4.82 4.76 -0.06
N PRO A 65 -5.98 5.33 -0.39
CA PRO A 65 -6.14 6.05 -1.64
C PRO A 65 -5.24 7.30 -1.67
N LEU A 66 -4.86 7.73 -2.88
CA LEU A 66 -4.14 8.99 -3.04
C LEU A 66 -5.06 10.16 -2.71
N MET A 67 -4.55 11.06 -1.89
CA MET A 67 -5.20 12.30 -1.47
C MET A 67 -4.13 13.39 -1.35
N ASP A 68 -4.53 14.66 -1.31
CA ASP A 68 -3.57 15.78 -1.25
C ASP A 68 -2.58 15.66 -0.08
N PHE A 69 -3.07 15.24 1.10
CA PHE A 69 -2.24 15.17 2.31
C PHE A 69 -1.19 14.04 2.28
N ASN A 70 -1.34 13.03 1.43
CA ASN A 70 -0.41 11.88 1.36
C ASN A 70 0.37 11.82 0.04
N THR A 71 0.22 12.81 -0.83
CA THR A 71 1.07 12.96 -2.01
C THR A 71 2.51 13.21 -1.54
N GLY A 72 3.45 12.39 -2.03
CA GLY A 72 4.85 12.46 -1.62
C GLY A 72 5.10 12.16 -0.15
N ILE A 73 4.22 11.44 0.53
CA ILE A 73 4.37 11.12 1.96
C ILE A 73 5.62 10.26 2.23
N ILE A 74 6.03 9.44 1.26
CA ILE A 74 7.32 8.73 1.31
C ILE A 74 8.36 9.62 0.65
N ASN A 75 9.01 10.44 1.45
CA ASN A 75 10.04 11.40 1.07
C ASN A 75 11.24 11.26 2.01
N LYS A 76 12.31 11.99 1.71
CA LYS A 76 13.57 11.95 2.46
C LYS A 76 13.39 12.17 3.97
N GLU A 77 12.53 13.13 4.35
CA GLU A 77 12.30 13.46 5.77
C GLU A 77 11.60 12.32 6.52
N ASN A 78 10.56 11.75 5.93
CA ASN A 78 9.82 10.64 6.54
C ASN A 78 10.62 9.33 6.49
N ILE A 79 11.39 9.08 5.42
CA ILE A 79 12.31 7.94 5.35
C ILE A 79 13.36 8.02 6.46
N ALA A 80 13.86 9.21 6.80
CA ALA A 80 14.82 9.39 7.89
C ALA A 80 14.28 8.94 9.25
N LYS A 81 12.95 9.04 9.48
CA LYS A 81 12.28 8.59 10.72
C LYS A 81 12.11 7.06 10.79
N MET A 82 12.20 6.36 9.65
CA MET A 82 12.01 4.92 9.58
C MET A 82 13.19 4.16 10.16
N LYS A 83 12.99 2.88 10.47
CA LYS A 83 14.09 1.99 10.85
C LYS A 83 15.10 1.84 9.72
N ASP A 84 16.36 1.68 10.07
CA ASP A 84 17.38 1.26 9.11
C ASP A 84 17.05 -0.17 8.62
N GLY A 85 17.08 -0.35 7.31
CA GLY A 85 16.72 -1.62 6.70
C GLY A 85 15.21 -1.87 6.59
N VAL A 86 14.36 -0.85 6.69
CA VAL A 86 12.92 -0.97 6.45
C VAL A 86 12.64 -1.49 5.04
N ILE A 87 11.56 -2.26 4.91
CA ILE A 87 11.03 -2.72 3.62
C ILE A 87 9.80 -1.88 3.28
N ILE A 88 9.72 -1.34 2.07
CA ILE A 88 8.57 -0.54 1.62
C ILE A 88 7.83 -1.29 0.52
N ILE A 89 6.49 -1.39 0.67
CA ILE A 89 5.61 -2.01 -0.32
C ILE A 89 4.54 -1.00 -0.72
N ASN A 90 4.45 -0.73 -2.03
CA ASN A 90 3.43 0.14 -2.59
C ASN A 90 2.67 -0.54 -3.72
N ASN A 91 1.45 -0.94 -3.44
CA ASN A 91 0.46 -1.41 -4.42
C ASN A 91 -0.79 -0.53 -4.42
N SER A 92 -0.65 0.73 -4.04
CA SER A 92 -1.72 1.72 -3.95
C SER A 92 -1.61 2.76 -5.06
N ARG A 93 -0.82 3.82 -4.86
CA ARG A 93 -0.59 4.86 -5.88
C ARG A 93 0.87 5.34 -5.85
N GLY A 94 1.47 5.49 -7.04
CA GLY A 94 2.87 5.88 -7.17
C GLY A 94 3.18 7.27 -6.66
N GLN A 95 2.25 8.21 -6.80
CA GLN A 95 2.40 9.60 -6.35
C GLN A 95 2.55 9.76 -4.83
N MET A 96 2.31 8.72 -4.04
CA MET A 96 2.61 8.71 -2.60
C MET A 96 4.12 8.70 -2.32
N VAL A 97 4.95 8.40 -3.31
CA VAL A 97 6.40 8.24 -3.17
C VAL A 97 7.12 9.33 -3.96
N VAL A 98 8.07 10.01 -3.32
CA VAL A 98 9.09 10.82 -4.00
C VAL A 98 10.17 9.84 -4.50
N GLU A 99 10.11 9.50 -5.79
CA GLU A 99 10.88 8.39 -6.37
C GLU A 99 12.39 8.58 -6.26
N GLN A 100 12.90 9.82 -6.37
CA GLN A 100 14.31 10.10 -6.18
C GLN A 100 14.75 9.84 -4.73
N ASP A 101 13.96 10.28 -3.74
CA ASP A 101 14.27 10.09 -2.33
C ASP A 101 14.30 8.60 -1.95
N LEU A 102 13.35 7.81 -2.50
CA LEU A 102 13.33 6.37 -2.29
C LEU A 102 14.52 5.68 -2.98
N ALA A 103 14.87 6.09 -4.20
CA ALA A 103 16.05 5.54 -4.90
C ALA A 103 17.35 5.80 -4.13
N ASP A 104 17.52 7.02 -3.60
CA ASP A 104 18.69 7.38 -2.78
C ASP A 104 18.73 6.56 -1.48
N ALA A 105 17.58 6.36 -0.83
CA ALA A 105 17.46 5.58 0.38
C ALA A 105 17.76 4.08 0.15
N LEU A 106 17.34 3.52 -0.98
CA LEU A 106 17.68 2.15 -1.40
C LEU A 106 19.18 2.02 -1.68
N ASN A 107 19.76 2.98 -2.38
CA ASN A 107 21.18 2.97 -2.73
C ASN A 107 22.10 3.12 -1.52
N SER A 108 21.68 3.89 -0.50
CA SER A 108 22.41 4.04 0.77
C SER A 108 22.19 2.88 1.75
N GLY A 109 21.18 2.04 1.54
CA GLY A 109 20.81 0.95 2.46
C GLY A 109 19.91 1.36 3.62
N LYS A 110 19.47 2.63 3.70
CA LYS A 110 18.46 3.08 4.67
C LYS A 110 17.14 2.30 4.50
N VAL A 111 16.73 2.09 3.25
CA VAL A 111 15.67 1.16 2.86
C VAL A 111 16.33 -0.11 2.31
N ALA A 112 16.02 -1.27 2.89
CA ALA A 112 16.63 -2.54 2.48
C ALA A 112 16.15 -3.00 1.11
N CYS A 113 14.85 -2.88 0.85
CA CYS A 113 14.25 -3.15 -0.45
C CYS A 113 12.89 -2.46 -0.59
N ALA A 114 12.44 -2.31 -1.83
CA ALA A 114 11.11 -1.83 -2.16
C ALA A 114 10.42 -2.75 -3.17
N GLY A 115 9.13 -3.06 -2.93
CA GLY A 115 8.23 -3.73 -3.86
C GLY A 115 7.15 -2.74 -4.32
N LEU A 116 7.19 -2.35 -5.58
CA LEU A 116 6.33 -1.30 -6.13
C LEU A 116 5.51 -1.85 -7.30
N ASP A 117 4.20 -1.89 -7.15
CA ASP A 117 3.31 -2.23 -8.25
C ASP A 117 2.85 -0.99 -9.03
N VAL A 118 3.19 0.19 -8.52
CA VAL A 118 2.77 1.50 -9.05
C VAL A 118 3.94 2.48 -8.99
N VAL A 119 3.96 3.40 -9.98
CA VAL A 119 4.92 4.50 -10.08
C VAL A 119 4.20 5.82 -10.35
N SER A 120 4.89 6.95 -10.18
CA SER A 120 4.28 8.28 -10.28
C SER A 120 3.68 8.56 -11.65
N THR A 121 4.25 7.99 -12.72
CA THR A 121 3.78 8.11 -14.10
C THR A 121 3.75 6.72 -14.75
N GLU A 122 2.60 6.31 -15.21
CA GLU A 122 2.38 5.02 -15.86
C GLU A 122 1.98 5.19 -17.34
N PRO A 123 2.66 4.50 -18.29
CA PRO A 123 3.80 3.61 -18.11
C PRO A 123 5.04 4.28 -17.52
N ILE A 124 5.88 3.49 -16.83
CA ILE A 124 7.11 4.02 -16.22
C ILE A 124 8.02 4.68 -17.26
N ARG A 125 8.55 5.84 -16.93
CA ARG A 125 9.48 6.58 -17.80
C ARG A 125 10.87 5.96 -17.77
N ALA A 126 11.57 6.01 -18.89
CA ALA A 126 12.93 5.45 -19.00
C ALA A 126 13.98 6.15 -18.10
N ASP A 127 13.71 7.40 -17.72
CA ASP A 127 14.54 8.20 -16.82
C ASP A 127 14.18 8.06 -15.33
N ASN A 128 13.22 7.20 -14.98
CA ASN A 128 12.79 7.01 -13.59
C ASN A 128 13.95 6.46 -12.75
N PRO A 129 14.30 7.13 -11.62
CA PRO A 129 15.46 6.76 -10.80
C PRO A 129 15.34 5.36 -10.18
N LEU A 130 14.12 4.87 -9.94
CA LEU A 130 13.87 3.56 -9.36
C LEU A 130 14.32 2.40 -10.25
N LEU A 131 14.42 2.60 -11.59
CA LEU A 131 14.91 1.57 -12.53
C LEU A 131 16.38 1.20 -12.29
N LYS A 132 17.16 2.06 -11.65
CA LYS A 132 18.58 1.86 -11.34
C LYS A 132 18.84 1.69 -9.84
N ALA A 133 17.80 1.79 -9.01
CA ALA A 133 17.93 1.66 -7.57
C ALA A 133 18.20 0.19 -7.18
N LYS A 134 19.03 -0.01 -6.15
CA LYS A 134 19.30 -1.35 -5.60
C LYS A 134 18.04 -1.93 -4.96
N ASN A 135 17.85 -3.23 -5.08
CA ASN A 135 16.78 -3.97 -4.37
C ASN A 135 15.37 -3.38 -4.59
N CYS A 136 15.11 -2.81 -5.76
CA CYS A 136 13.81 -2.30 -6.16
C CYS A 136 13.16 -3.27 -7.14
N ILE A 137 12.00 -3.82 -6.78
CA ILE A 137 11.19 -4.68 -7.65
C ILE A 137 9.99 -3.85 -8.09
N ILE A 138 9.81 -3.70 -9.41
CA ILE A 138 8.70 -2.96 -10.00
C ILE A 138 7.87 -3.91 -10.85
N THR A 139 6.55 -3.92 -10.63
CA THR A 139 5.57 -4.64 -11.43
C THR A 139 4.60 -3.68 -12.11
N PRO A 140 4.00 -4.03 -13.28
CA PRO A 140 3.27 -3.07 -14.10
C PRO A 140 1.81 -2.92 -13.68
N HIS A 141 1.53 -2.48 -12.45
CA HIS A 141 0.21 -2.23 -11.87
C HIS A 141 -0.72 -3.43 -12.01
N MET A 142 -0.25 -4.57 -11.55
CA MET A 142 -0.91 -5.88 -11.75
C MET A 142 -1.33 -6.59 -10.46
N SER A 143 -1.26 -5.96 -9.30
CA SER A 143 -1.64 -6.58 -8.00
C SER A 143 -3.07 -7.11 -7.99
N TRP A 144 -3.96 -6.55 -8.81
CA TRP A 144 -5.33 -7.02 -9.03
C TRP A 144 -5.44 -8.18 -10.03
N GLY A 145 -4.37 -8.50 -10.78
CA GLY A 145 -4.40 -9.25 -12.04
C GLY A 145 -4.46 -10.78 -11.90
N SER A 146 -4.65 -11.36 -10.70
CA SER A 146 -4.79 -12.81 -10.57
C SER A 146 -6.02 -13.33 -11.35
N ARG A 147 -5.98 -14.58 -11.82
CA ARG A 147 -7.11 -15.18 -12.54
C ARG A 147 -8.42 -15.07 -11.76
N SER A 148 -8.39 -15.38 -10.46
CA SER A 148 -9.58 -15.31 -9.60
C SER A 148 -10.08 -13.88 -9.40
N SER A 149 -9.19 -12.89 -9.29
CA SER A 149 -9.59 -11.47 -9.18
C SER A 149 -10.23 -10.98 -10.46
N ARG A 150 -9.66 -11.31 -11.63
CA ARG A 150 -10.23 -10.94 -12.93
C ARG A 150 -11.61 -11.59 -13.13
N GLN A 151 -11.77 -12.84 -12.73
CA GLN A 151 -13.10 -13.50 -12.81
C GLN A 151 -14.12 -12.76 -11.95
N ARG A 152 -13.78 -12.44 -10.68
CA ARG A 152 -14.68 -11.68 -9.79
C ARG A 152 -15.04 -10.30 -10.33
N ILE A 153 -14.10 -9.60 -10.98
CA ILE A 153 -14.38 -8.30 -11.61
C ILE A 153 -15.39 -8.47 -12.75
N MET A 154 -15.21 -9.49 -13.60
CA MET A 154 -16.13 -9.75 -14.70
C MET A 154 -17.52 -10.12 -14.18
N ASP A 155 -17.62 -11.01 -13.21
CA ASP A 155 -18.89 -11.42 -12.60
C ASP A 155 -19.62 -10.21 -11.99
N CYS A 156 -18.90 -9.40 -11.22
CA CYS A 156 -19.46 -8.17 -10.63
C CYS A 156 -19.92 -7.17 -11.72
N THR A 157 -19.16 -7.02 -12.80
CA THR A 157 -19.54 -6.14 -13.92
C THR A 157 -20.84 -6.61 -14.57
N VAL A 158 -20.96 -7.91 -14.82
CA VAL A 158 -22.20 -8.49 -15.40
C VAL A 158 -23.39 -8.23 -14.48
N GLU A 159 -23.25 -8.45 -13.17
CA GLU A 159 -24.32 -8.21 -12.21
C GLU A 159 -24.69 -6.72 -12.11
N ASN A 160 -23.71 -5.82 -12.15
CA ASN A 160 -23.96 -4.37 -12.16
C ASN A 160 -24.77 -3.95 -13.41
N VAL A 161 -24.44 -4.48 -14.59
CA VAL A 161 -25.19 -4.20 -15.82
C VAL A 161 -26.60 -4.75 -15.73
N ARG A 162 -26.79 -5.98 -15.26
CA ARG A 162 -28.11 -6.57 -15.05
C ARG A 162 -28.96 -5.73 -14.11
N ALA A 163 -28.43 -5.35 -12.98
CA ALA A 163 -29.14 -4.55 -11.99
C ALA A 163 -29.50 -3.15 -12.54
N PHE A 164 -28.60 -2.53 -13.30
CA PHE A 164 -28.86 -1.25 -13.96
C PHE A 164 -30.01 -1.36 -14.96
N LEU A 165 -30.01 -2.38 -15.82
CA LEU A 165 -31.10 -2.62 -16.82
C LEU A 165 -32.43 -2.95 -16.15
N ALA A 166 -32.42 -3.55 -14.96
CA ALA A 166 -33.62 -3.82 -14.17
C ALA A 166 -34.12 -2.59 -13.37
N GLY A 167 -33.49 -1.42 -13.50
CA GLY A 167 -33.83 -0.21 -12.73
C GLY A 167 -33.44 -0.27 -11.26
N GLN A 168 -32.56 -1.19 -10.86
CA GLN A 168 -32.08 -1.39 -9.49
C GLN A 168 -30.54 -1.32 -9.42
N PRO A 169 -29.92 -0.17 -9.76
CA PRO A 169 -28.48 -0.04 -9.83
C PRO A 169 -27.82 -0.35 -8.48
N GLN A 170 -26.75 -1.14 -8.50
CA GLN A 170 -25.94 -1.51 -7.35
C GLN A 170 -24.49 -1.03 -7.51
N ASN A 171 -23.73 -0.99 -6.40
CA ASN A 171 -22.34 -0.53 -6.37
C ASN A 171 -22.14 0.88 -6.96
N VAL A 172 -23.13 1.76 -6.81
CA VAL A 172 -23.07 3.14 -7.31
C VAL A 172 -22.08 3.95 -6.47
N VAL A 173 -21.03 4.48 -7.10
CA VAL A 173 -19.94 5.22 -6.42
C VAL A 173 -20.03 6.74 -6.62
N ASN A 174 -20.82 7.21 -7.56
CA ASN A 174 -21.03 8.61 -7.93
C ASN A 174 -22.48 9.03 -7.59
N LYS A 175 -22.77 9.13 -6.29
CA LYS A 175 -24.08 9.60 -5.80
C LYS A 175 -24.11 11.12 -5.74
#